data_cf35152a67f7303f4e774b3e9d758d17
#
_entry.id   cf35152a67f7303f4e774b3e9d758d17
#
_cell.length_a   1.000
_cell.length_b   1.000
_cell.length_c   1.000
_cell.angle_alpha   90.00
_cell.angle_beta   90.00
_cell.angle_gamma   90.00
#
_symmetry.space_group_name_H-M   'P 1'
#
loop_
_entity.id
_entity.type
_entity.pdbx_description
1 polymer ?
#
loop_
_entity_poly.entity_id
_entity_poly.type
_entity_poly.pdbx_seq_one_letter_code
_entity_poly.pdbx_strand_id
1 'polypeptide(L)'
;MLVDSSVWIDYFRAGRHAEELEDLLDEGRIVTNSLIIAELVPVLHLKRQSRLIDLLRELECEPLLPDWDEVVRLQIICLRHGINGVGIPDLLIAQHAMQHGLQLLARDRHFRQLARHAPLHLHTSAD
;
A
#
# COMPACT_ATOMS: atom_id res chain seq x y z
N MET A 1 -0.93 10.02 -1.89
CA MET A 1 -1.35 8.88 -1.04
C MET A 1 -0.93 7.57 -1.69
N LEU A 2 -0.29 6.71 -0.93
CA LEU A 2 0.09 5.37 -1.37
C LEU A 2 -1.02 4.39 -0.99
N VAL A 3 -1.44 3.55 -1.92
CA VAL A 3 -2.52 2.59 -1.70
C VAL A 3 -1.95 1.18 -1.76
N ASP A 4 -2.09 0.45 -0.65
CA ASP A 4 -1.61 -0.93 -0.55
C ASP A 4 -2.35 -1.86 -1.51
N SER A 5 -1.68 -2.92 -1.93
CA SER A 5 -2.24 -3.89 -2.87
C SER A 5 -3.56 -4.51 -2.38
N SER A 6 -3.71 -4.72 -1.08
CA SER A 6 -4.95 -5.27 -0.50
C SER A 6 -6.18 -4.40 -0.79
N VAL A 7 -6.01 -3.08 -0.78
CA VAL A 7 -7.09 -2.13 -1.09
C VAL A 7 -7.45 -2.20 -2.58
N TRP A 8 -6.44 -2.28 -3.45
CA TRP A 8 -6.66 -2.43 -4.88
C TRP A 8 -7.40 -3.72 -5.21
N ILE A 9 -7.01 -4.83 -4.60
CA ILE A 9 -7.68 -6.12 -4.80
C ILE A 9 -9.15 -6.02 -4.42
N ASP A 10 -9.43 -5.37 -3.29
CA ASP A 10 -10.79 -5.17 -2.83
C ASP A 10 -11.60 -4.27 -3.77
N TYR A 11 -10.99 -3.21 -4.27
CA TYR A 11 -11.59 -2.33 -5.26
C TYR A 11 -11.98 -3.09 -6.54
N PHE A 12 -11.09 -3.96 -7.03
CA PHE A 12 -11.35 -4.74 -8.23
C PHE A 12 -12.49 -5.74 -8.05
N ARG A 13 -12.81 -6.09 -6.82
CA ARG A 13 -13.95 -6.95 -6.47
C ARG A 13 -15.21 -6.15 -6.13
N ALA A 14 -15.23 -4.85 -6.44
CA ALA A 14 -16.30 -3.92 -6.07
C ALA A 14 -16.59 -3.94 -4.56
N GLY A 15 -15.52 -3.91 -3.77
CA GLY A 15 -15.57 -3.98 -2.33
C GLY A 15 -16.06 -2.69 -1.66
N ARG A 16 -16.06 -2.70 -0.33
CA ARG A 16 -16.64 -1.68 0.54
C ARG A 16 -16.14 -0.26 0.30
N HIS A 17 -14.91 -0.09 -0.15
CA HIS A 17 -14.26 1.22 -0.28
C HIS A 17 -14.08 1.67 -1.74
N ALA A 18 -14.85 1.08 -2.67
CA ALA A 18 -14.71 1.38 -4.10
C ALA A 18 -14.94 2.86 -4.42
N GLU A 19 -15.99 3.47 -3.84
CA GLU A 19 -16.30 4.89 -4.07
C GLU A 19 -15.20 5.81 -3.53
N GLU A 20 -14.69 5.51 -2.35
CA GLU A 20 -13.61 6.30 -1.74
C GLU A 20 -12.37 6.28 -2.62
N LEU A 21 -12.01 5.12 -3.14
CA LEU A 21 -10.85 4.98 -4.00
C LEU A 21 -11.06 5.69 -5.34
N GLU A 22 -12.26 5.62 -5.91
CA GLU A 22 -12.60 6.34 -7.13
C GLU A 22 -12.50 7.86 -6.94
N ASP A 23 -12.99 8.38 -5.82
CA ASP A 23 -12.87 9.80 -5.50
C ASP A 23 -11.39 10.23 -5.40
N LEU A 24 -10.56 9.42 -4.77
CA LEU A 24 -9.13 9.69 -4.65
C LEU A 24 -8.43 9.63 -6.01
N LEU A 25 -8.84 8.72 -6.88
CA LEU A 25 -8.34 8.63 -8.25
C LEU A 25 -8.71 9.89 -9.05
N ASP A 26 -9.96 10.31 -8.96
CA ASP A 26 -10.47 11.50 -9.67
C ASP A 26 -9.75 12.77 -9.19
N GLU A 27 -9.39 12.83 -7.93
CA GLU A 27 -8.65 13.94 -7.35
C GLU A 27 -7.15 13.93 -7.68
N GLY A 28 -6.66 12.88 -8.33
CA GLY A 28 -5.25 12.73 -8.68
C GLY A 28 -4.33 12.57 -7.46
N ARG A 29 -4.85 12.04 -6.36
CA ARG A 29 -4.12 11.95 -5.08
C ARG A 29 -3.37 10.65 -4.89
N ILE A 30 -3.53 9.69 -5.78
CA ILE A 30 -2.96 8.35 -5.61
C ILE A 30 -1.63 8.23 -6.34
N VAL A 31 -0.64 7.69 -5.63
CA VAL A 31 0.63 7.27 -6.19
C VAL A 31 0.81 5.78 -5.95
N THR A 32 1.67 5.16 -6.70
CA THR A 32 2.02 3.75 -6.55
C THR A 32 3.53 3.56 -6.62
N ASN A 33 3.97 2.33 -6.52
CA ASN A 33 5.37 1.97 -6.73
C ASN A 33 5.49 0.63 -7.44
N SER A 34 6.69 0.29 -7.86
CA SER A 34 6.96 -0.94 -8.62
C SER A 34 6.63 -2.22 -7.85
N LEU A 35 6.75 -2.20 -6.52
CA LEU A 35 6.42 -3.36 -5.70
C LEU A 35 4.91 -3.65 -5.75
N ILE A 36 4.09 -2.62 -5.57
CA ILE A 36 2.63 -2.76 -5.64
C ILE A 36 2.20 -3.22 -7.02
N ILE A 37 2.77 -2.64 -8.06
CA ILE A 37 2.50 -3.03 -9.45
C ILE A 37 2.88 -4.50 -9.67
N ALA A 38 4.04 -4.94 -9.16
CA ALA A 38 4.49 -6.32 -9.30
C ALA A 38 3.60 -7.30 -8.54
N GLU A 39 2.95 -6.88 -7.47
CA GLU A 39 1.99 -7.72 -6.74
C GLU A 39 0.65 -7.83 -7.47
N LEU A 40 0.21 -6.76 -8.14
CA LEU A 40 -1.13 -6.69 -8.73
C LEU A 40 -1.20 -7.15 -10.18
N VAL A 41 -0.26 -6.71 -11.02
CA VAL A 41 -0.35 -6.92 -12.46
C VAL A 41 -0.38 -8.41 -12.85
N PRO A 42 0.42 -9.30 -12.26
CA PRO A 42 0.36 -10.73 -12.64
C PRO A 42 -1.03 -11.35 -12.46
N VAL A 43 -1.70 -11.07 -11.36
CA VAL A 43 -3.05 -11.58 -11.09
C VAL A 43 -4.07 -10.98 -12.07
N LEU A 44 -3.98 -9.68 -12.31
CA LEU A 44 -4.87 -8.99 -13.24
C LEU A 44 -4.66 -9.49 -14.68
N HIS A 45 -3.42 -9.77 -15.05
CA HIS A 45 -3.09 -10.32 -16.37
C HIS A 45 -3.75 -11.69 -16.57
N LEU A 46 -3.64 -12.58 -15.58
CA LEU A 46 -4.28 -13.89 -15.63
C LEU A 46 -5.79 -13.80 -15.71
N LYS A 47 -6.39 -12.77 -15.09
CA LYS A 47 -7.83 -12.53 -15.14
C LYS A 47 -8.26 -11.69 -16.33
N ARG A 48 -7.35 -11.37 -17.25
CA ARG A 48 -7.60 -10.59 -18.46
C ARG A 48 -8.20 -9.21 -18.18
N GLN A 49 -7.72 -8.56 -17.12
CA GLN A 49 -8.18 -7.25 -16.69
C GLN A 49 -7.29 -6.14 -17.25
N SER A 50 -7.23 -6.01 -18.57
CA SER A 50 -6.33 -5.07 -19.23
C SER A 50 -6.62 -3.60 -18.88
N ARG A 51 -7.87 -3.23 -18.68
CA ARG A 51 -8.26 -1.86 -18.30
C ARG A 51 -7.69 -1.47 -16.94
N LEU A 52 -7.73 -2.40 -15.99
CA LEU A 52 -7.22 -2.15 -14.64
C LEU A 52 -5.70 -2.08 -14.65
N ILE A 53 -5.05 -2.88 -15.47
CA ILE A 53 -3.59 -2.80 -15.65
C ILE A 53 -3.22 -1.43 -16.23
N ASP A 54 -3.93 -0.96 -17.25
CA ASP A 54 -3.67 0.35 -17.85
C ASP A 54 -3.89 1.47 -16.84
N LEU A 55 -4.95 1.39 -16.04
CA LEU A 55 -5.20 2.35 -14.97
C LEU A 55 -4.02 2.43 -13.99
N LEU A 56 -3.54 1.28 -13.53
CA LEU A 56 -2.42 1.23 -12.60
C LEU A 56 -1.13 1.80 -13.21
N ARG A 57 -0.90 1.54 -14.50
CA ARG A 57 0.29 2.03 -15.17
C ARG A 57 0.26 3.53 -15.48
N GLU A 58 -0.92 4.13 -15.47
CA GLU A 58 -1.10 5.58 -15.63
C GLU A 58 -0.89 6.35 -14.33
N LEU A 59 -0.91 5.67 -13.18
CA LEU A 59 -0.68 6.32 -11.90
C LEU A 59 0.75 6.83 -11.79
N GLU A 60 0.92 7.92 -11.03
CA GLU A 60 2.24 8.40 -10.68
C GLU A 60 2.97 7.30 -9.89
N CYS A 61 4.12 6.89 -10.41
CA CYS A 61 4.93 5.84 -9.81
C CYS A 61 6.12 6.49 -9.09
N GLU A 62 6.10 6.44 -7.76
CA GLU A 62 7.23 6.92 -6.96
C GLU A 62 8.31 5.85 -6.91
N PRO A 63 9.58 6.23 -7.13
CA PRO A 63 10.67 5.25 -7.05
C PRO A 63 10.75 4.62 -5.66
N LEU A 64 10.74 3.31 -5.62
CA LEU A 64 10.96 2.55 -4.39
C LEU A 64 12.46 2.39 -4.17
N LEU A 65 12.99 3.07 -3.16
CA LEU A 65 14.40 3.02 -2.80
C LEU A 65 14.52 2.32 -1.44
N PRO A 66 14.74 1.01 -1.42
CA PRO A 66 14.80 0.28 -0.15
C PRO A 66 15.95 0.78 0.73
N ASP A 67 15.62 1.13 1.96
CA ASP A 67 16.59 1.34 3.03
C ASP A 67 16.54 0.12 3.93
N TRP A 68 17.48 -0.79 3.74
CA TRP A 68 17.48 -2.08 4.42
C TRP A 68 17.69 -1.95 5.93
N ASP A 69 18.45 -0.96 6.38
CA ASP A 69 18.60 -0.70 7.81
C ASP A 69 17.26 -0.28 8.43
N GLU A 70 16.49 0.53 7.73
CA GLU A 70 15.16 0.91 8.17
C GLU A 70 14.20 -0.29 8.18
N VAL A 71 14.27 -1.13 7.17
CA VAL A 71 13.46 -2.36 7.11
C VAL A 71 13.78 -3.28 8.29
N VAL A 72 15.05 -3.43 8.61
CA VAL A 72 15.49 -4.20 9.78
C VAL A 72 14.91 -3.60 11.06
N ARG A 73 14.97 -2.29 11.21
CA ARG A 73 14.43 -1.60 12.38
C ARG A 73 12.92 -1.82 12.52
N LEU A 74 12.19 -1.72 11.42
CA LEU A 74 10.74 -1.98 11.41
C LEU A 74 10.43 -3.44 11.77
N GLN A 75 11.23 -4.37 11.28
CA GLN A 75 11.07 -5.78 11.64
C GLN A 75 11.30 -6.01 13.13
N ILE A 76 12.30 -5.36 13.71
CA ILE A 76 12.56 -5.43 15.16
C ILE A 76 11.36 -4.90 15.94
N ILE A 77 10.77 -3.79 15.51
CA ILE A 77 9.57 -3.24 16.13
C ILE A 77 8.43 -4.27 16.10
N CYS A 78 8.21 -4.91 14.96
CA CYS A 78 7.17 -5.93 14.82
C CYS A 78 7.40 -7.10 15.77
N LEU A 79 8.61 -7.62 15.82
CA LEU A 79 8.95 -8.74 16.69
C LEU A 79 8.82 -8.37 18.18
N ARG A 80 9.25 -7.16 18.54
CA ARG A 80 9.18 -6.68 19.93
C ARG A 80 7.75 -6.51 20.43
N HIS A 81 6.84 -6.11 19.56
CA HIS A 81 5.44 -5.81 19.92
C HIS A 81 4.46 -6.89 19.50
N GLY A 82 4.94 -8.06 19.08
CA GLY A 82 4.08 -9.19 18.73
C GLY A 82 3.21 -8.93 17.49
N ILE A 83 3.67 -8.09 16.58
CA ILE A 83 2.99 -7.85 15.31
C ILE A 83 3.41 -8.95 14.35
N ASN A 84 2.55 -9.96 14.22
CA ASN A 84 2.81 -11.16 13.43
C ASN A 84 2.27 -11.05 12.02
N GLY A 85 2.83 -11.82 11.09
CA GLY A 85 2.32 -11.93 9.74
C GLY A 85 2.72 -10.78 8.82
N VAL A 86 3.65 -9.94 9.25
CA VAL A 86 4.16 -8.84 8.41
C VAL A 86 5.36 -9.34 7.63
N GLY A 87 5.22 -9.37 6.31
CA GLY A 87 6.29 -9.77 5.42
C GLY A 87 7.18 -8.59 5.01
N ILE A 88 8.30 -8.90 4.39
CA ILE A 88 9.21 -7.88 3.87
C ILE A 88 8.52 -6.92 2.88
N PRO A 89 7.64 -7.38 1.97
CA PRO A 89 6.91 -6.45 1.10
C PRO A 89 6.10 -5.40 1.86
N ASP A 90 5.43 -5.78 2.94
CA ASP A 90 4.67 -4.84 3.77
C ASP A 90 5.57 -3.80 4.43
N LEU A 91 6.73 -4.24 4.91
CA LEU A 91 7.70 -3.34 5.52
C LEU A 91 8.30 -2.37 4.51
N LEU A 92 8.53 -2.82 3.28
CA LEU A 92 8.97 -1.94 2.19
C LEU A 92 7.92 -0.89 1.84
N ILE A 93 6.65 -1.26 1.82
CA ILE A 93 5.55 -0.32 1.59
C ILE A 93 5.47 0.71 2.71
N ALA A 94 5.57 0.27 3.96
CA ALA A 94 5.57 1.17 5.11
C ALA A 94 6.78 2.12 5.08
N GLN A 95 7.96 1.60 4.81
CA GLN A 95 9.19 2.39 4.69
C GLN A 95 9.07 3.42 3.56
N HIS A 96 8.52 3.02 2.42
CA HIS A 96 8.31 3.92 1.29
C HIS A 96 7.38 5.09 1.67
N ALA A 97 6.26 4.79 2.30
CA ALA A 97 5.32 5.83 2.75
C ALA A 97 5.97 6.79 3.74
N MET A 98 6.70 6.28 4.73
CA MET A 98 7.40 7.12 5.71
C MET A 98 8.50 7.98 5.09
N GLN A 99 9.27 7.40 4.16
CA GLN A 99 10.37 8.07 3.51
C GLN A 99 9.92 9.29 2.69
N HIS A 100 8.76 9.19 2.07
CA HIS A 100 8.21 10.25 1.21
C HIS A 100 7.11 11.08 1.88
N GLY A 101 6.86 10.86 3.16
CA GLY A 101 5.81 11.59 3.87
C GLY A 101 4.41 11.35 3.30
N LEU A 102 4.17 10.17 2.73
CA LEU A 102 2.89 9.82 2.15
C LEU A 102 1.97 9.19 3.18
N GLN A 103 0.68 9.49 3.10
CA GLN A 103 -0.31 8.70 3.79
C GLN A 103 -0.44 7.35 3.11
N LEU A 104 -0.63 6.30 3.92
CA LEU A 104 -0.86 4.95 3.43
C LEU A 104 -2.33 4.58 3.63
N LEU A 105 -2.98 4.17 2.56
CA LEU A 105 -4.30 3.55 2.61
C LEU A 105 -4.11 2.03 2.55
N ALA A 106 -4.43 1.36 3.65
CA ALA A 106 -4.28 -0.08 3.79
C ALA A 106 -5.43 -0.64 4.62
N ARG A 107 -5.79 -1.88 4.35
CA ARG A 107 -6.86 -2.56 5.08
C ARG A 107 -6.33 -3.47 6.18
N ASP A 108 -5.09 -3.92 6.06
CA ASP A 108 -4.49 -4.84 7.00
C ASP A 108 -4.24 -4.16 8.35
N ARG A 109 -4.70 -4.81 9.42
CA ARG A 109 -4.49 -4.32 10.79
C ARG A 109 -3.01 -4.21 11.17
N HIS A 110 -2.13 -4.93 10.47
CA HIS A 110 -0.69 -4.89 10.71
C HIS A 110 -0.14 -3.46 10.59
N PHE A 111 -0.60 -2.72 9.59
CA PHE A 111 -0.16 -1.33 9.42
C PHE A 111 -0.65 -0.43 10.55
N ARG A 112 -1.87 -0.68 11.06
CA ARG A 112 -2.39 0.08 12.22
C ARG A 112 -1.57 -0.21 13.48
N GLN A 113 -1.19 -1.47 13.68
CA GLN A 113 -0.34 -1.85 14.81
C GLN A 113 1.04 -1.24 14.68
N LEU A 114 1.63 -1.28 13.48
CA LEU A 114 2.94 -0.69 13.23
C LEU A 114 2.94 0.82 13.42
N ALA A 115 1.87 1.50 13.02
CA ALA A 115 1.75 2.95 13.14
C ALA A 115 1.75 3.45 14.59
N ARG A 116 1.50 2.58 15.56
CA ARG A 116 1.61 2.91 16.99
C ARG A 116 3.06 3.05 17.45
N HIS A 117 4.01 2.50 16.69
CA HIS A 117 5.41 2.40 17.10
C HIS A 117 6.38 3.00 16.09
N ALA A 118 5.88 3.48 14.96
CA ALA A 118 6.67 4.08 13.90
C ALA A 118 5.92 5.28 13.31
N PRO A 119 6.62 6.25 12.70
CA PRO A 119 5.95 7.45 12.15
C PRO A 119 5.27 7.17 10.81
N LEU A 120 4.41 6.19 10.77
CA LEU A 120 3.59 5.82 9.64
C LEU A 120 2.24 6.50 9.75
N HIS A 121 1.89 7.31 8.74
CA HIS A 121 0.62 8.02 8.69
C HIS A 121 -0.37 7.24 7.84
N LEU A 122 -1.41 6.73 8.50
CA LEU A 122 -2.47 6.00 7.82
C LEU A 122 -3.61 6.96 7.45
N HIS A 123 -4.17 6.74 6.25
CA HIS A 123 -5.41 7.39 5.87
C HIS A 123 -6.56 6.64 6.55
N THR A 124 -7.39 7.37 7.29
CA THR A 124 -8.56 6.80 7.94
C THR A 124 -9.78 6.97 7.05
N SER A 125 -10.38 5.84 6.69
CA SER A 125 -11.65 5.87 5.97
C SER A 125 -12.74 6.45 6.86
N ALA A 126 -13.57 7.30 6.28
CA ALA A 126 -14.76 7.82 6.95
C ALA A 126 -15.85 6.75 6.87
N ASP A 127 -15.81 5.81 7.78
CA ASP A 127 -16.86 4.77 7.88
C ASP A 127 -18.08 5.32 8.60
#